data_d13dbcdc8f9c214674fd94d14e7785da
#
_entry.id   d13dbcdc8f9c214674fd94d14e7785da
#
_cell.length_a   1.000
_cell.length_b   1.000
_cell.length_c   1.000
_cell.angle_alpha   90.00
_cell.angle_beta   90.00
_cell.angle_gamma   90.00
#
_symmetry.space_group_name_H-M   'P 1'
#
loop_
_entity.id
_entity.type
_entity.pdbx_description
1 polymer ?
#
loop_
_entity_poly.entity_id
_entity_poly.type
_entity_poly.pdbx_seq_one_letter_code
_entity_poly.pdbx_strand_id
1 'polypeptide(L)'
;MPTAEKFIQDNGAEVHDKVRIETETLTYEGLILPKHKFSGEHIIMIKLDNGYNIGVSMEGAKMTILSKAKQTDYSPVRKINNENLGNITILGTGGTIASFVDYKTGAVSPAITAEQLVNSVKSLDEIANINAIPLFSLASEDMNPSHWEDIAKKVKEIHDSKKHGIVIAHGTDTMAYSAAALSFQLPEIAHPIVFTGSQRSPDRPSSDAHLNLAGAAKTAMSDIGEVCIAMHETTNDKTVAIWRGNRTRKSHTSKRDAFTSPNELPLGIVSKNIEWKQKYKPTSKETILEAGFDNNIGMVWSHPGLNEEDWQKMTSGKNGIVIAGTGLGHIKSELLDIVGKTAKDIPVAMTSQCLSGTTNLNVYRNGRELSEKGVIEAYDILPETALVKMMWLSKHRPNKVRELMGENLVGEISNSRKMK
;
A
#
# COMPACT_ATOMS: atom_id res chain seq x y z
N MET A 1 2.64 45.07 -0.04
CA MET A 1 2.61 44.05 -1.15
C MET A 1 1.19 43.48 -1.23
N PRO A 2 0.66 43.17 -2.42
CA PRO A 2 -0.61 42.47 -2.53
C PRO A 2 -0.51 41.08 -1.87
N THR A 3 -1.63 40.49 -1.50
CA THR A 3 -1.66 39.07 -1.10
C THR A 3 -1.45 38.16 -2.31
N ALA A 4 -1.03 36.89 -2.10
CA ALA A 4 -0.87 35.92 -3.18
C ALA A 4 -2.15 35.74 -4.03
N GLU A 5 -3.31 35.73 -3.38
CA GLU A 5 -4.62 35.65 -4.05
C GLU A 5 -4.86 36.84 -4.97
N LYS A 6 -4.58 38.04 -4.49
CA LYS A 6 -4.74 39.25 -5.30
C LYS A 6 -3.75 39.29 -6.45
N PHE A 7 -2.50 38.89 -6.25
CA PHE A 7 -1.50 38.80 -7.32
C PHE A 7 -1.91 37.80 -8.41
N ILE A 8 -2.44 36.63 -8.04
CA ILE A 8 -2.97 35.62 -8.97
C ILE A 8 -4.10 36.24 -9.80
N GLN A 9 -5.07 36.90 -9.13
CA GLN A 9 -6.22 37.53 -9.79
C GLN A 9 -5.79 38.68 -10.73
N ASP A 10 -4.89 39.57 -10.26
CA ASP A 10 -4.39 40.70 -11.04
C ASP A 10 -3.67 40.26 -12.34
N ASN A 11 -3.10 39.05 -12.35
CA ASN A 11 -2.51 38.42 -13.55
C ASN A 11 -3.50 37.57 -14.35
N GLY A 12 -4.81 37.58 -14.02
CA GLY A 12 -5.86 36.85 -14.71
C GLY A 12 -5.74 35.32 -14.56
N ALA A 13 -4.98 34.86 -13.58
CA ALA A 13 -4.81 33.44 -13.30
C ALA A 13 -5.79 32.96 -12.22
N GLU A 14 -6.02 31.63 -12.20
CA GLU A 14 -6.85 30.96 -11.22
C GLU A 14 -6.10 29.75 -10.65
N VAL A 15 -6.60 29.24 -9.53
CA VAL A 15 -6.08 28.02 -8.94
C VAL A 15 -6.20 26.88 -9.96
N HIS A 16 -5.13 26.08 -10.08
CA HIS A 16 -4.94 24.99 -11.03
C HIS A 16 -4.56 25.42 -12.47
N ASP A 17 -4.46 26.71 -12.76
CA ASP A 17 -3.82 27.15 -14.00
C ASP A 17 -2.34 26.75 -13.99
N LYS A 18 -1.80 26.35 -15.14
CA LYS A 18 -0.35 26.17 -15.30
C LYS A 18 0.27 27.52 -15.62
N VAL A 19 1.23 27.92 -14.80
CA VAL A 19 1.90 29.21 -14.90
C VAL A 19 3.40 29.06 -14.93
N ARG A 20 4.05 30.09 -15.50
CA ARG A 20 5.47 30.38 -15.34
C ARG A 20 5.59 31.59 -14.40
N ILE A 21 6.38 31.44 -13.33
CA ILE A 21 6.71 32.51 -12.40
C ILE A 21 8.20 32.80 -12.52
N GLU A 22 8.54 34.01 -12.95
CA GLU A 22 9.90 34.50 -13.08
C GLU A 22 10.19 35.42 -11.88
N THR A 23 11.18 35.05 -11.08
CA THR A 23 11.73 35.87 -10.01
C THR A 23 13.04 36.52 -10.50
N GLU A 24 13.64 37.37 -9.70
CA GLU A 24 14.94 37.99 -10.06
C GLU A 24 16.04 36.97 -10.36
N THR A 25 15.96 35.79 -9.77
CA THR A 25 17.05 34.79 -9.83
C THR A 25 16.66 33.47 -10.50
N LEU A 26 15.40 33.09 -10.48
CA LEU A 26 14.93 31.77 -10.92
C LEU A 26 13.59 31.86 -11.64
N THR A 27 13.37 30.89 -12.52
CA THR A 27 12.09 30.69 -13.23
C THR A 27 11.49 29.34 -12.79
N TYR A 28 10.22 29.34 -12.46
CA TYR A 28 9.48 28.17 -12.05
C TYR A 28 8.27 27.95 -12.97
N GLU A 29 8.04 26.72 -13.38
CA GLU A 29 6.81 26.34 -14.08
C GLU A 29 6.05 25.30 -13.26
N GLY A 30 4.74 25.51 -13.14
CA GLY A 30 3.90 24.60 -12.37
C GLY A 30 2.45 25.03 -12.33
N LEU A 31 1.65 24.23 -11.63
CA LEU A 31 0.23 24.49 -11.41
C LEU A 31 0.05 25.29 -10.11
N ILE A 32 -0.76 26.33 -10.16
CA ILE A 32 -1.12 27.12 -8.98
C ILE A 32 -1.90 26.20 -8.04
N LEU A 33 -1.45 26.11 -6.77
CA LEU A 33 -2.15 25.42 -5.71
C LEU A 33 -2.96 26.41 -4.87
N PRO A 34 -4.07 25.97 -4.26
CA PRO A 34 -4.78 26.76 -3.27
C PRO A 34 -3.87 27.18 -2.13
N LYS A 35 -4.13 28.35 -1.57
CA LYS A 35 -3.40 28.86 -0.42
C LYS A 35 -3.64 27.98 0.81
N HIS A 36 -2.57 27.53 1.44
CA HIS A 36 -2.65 26.77 2.68
C HIS A 36 -2.70 27.71 3.89
N LYS A 37 -3.43 27.34 4.94
CA LYS A 37 -3.56 28.13 6.19
C LYS A 37 -2.22 28.59 6.79
N PHE A 38 -1.15 27.82 6.56
CA PHE A 38 0.20 28.08 7.08
C PHE A 38 1.16 28.65 6.02
N SER A 39 0.71 28.93 4.79
CA SER A 39 1.55 29.61 3.80
C SER A 39 1.55 31.11 4.07
N GLY A 40 2.72 31.75 3.91
CA GLY A 40 2.87 33.20 4.05
C GLY A 40 1.92 33.96 3.10
N GLU A 41 1.51 35.17 3.49
CA GLU A 41 0.56 35.97 2.70
C GLU A 41 1.08 36.33 1.30
N HIS A 42 2.40 36.36 1.13
CA HIS A 42 3.09 36.76 -0.10
C HIS A 42 3.75 35.57 -0.83
N ILE A 43 3.34 34.36 -0.52
CA ILE A 43 3.88 33.12 -1.12
C ILE A 43 2.81 32.47 -1.99
N ILE A 44 3.14 32.30 -3.27
CA ILE A 44 2.33 31.48 -4.20
C ILE A 44 2.81 30.05 -4.10
N MET A 45 1.89 29.15 -3.82
CA MET A 45 2.17 27.73 -3.85
C MET A 45 1.98 27.21 -5.27
N ILE A 46 3.03 26.62 -5.84
CA ILE A 46 2.95 25.97 -7.13
C ILE A 46 3.44 24.54 -7.05
N LYS A 47 2.91 23.71 -7.94
CA LYS A 47 3.32 22.35 -8.12
C LYS A 47 4.13 22.22 -9.41
N LEU A 48 5.37 21.79 -9.27
CA LEU A 48 6.28 21.55 -10.38
C LEU A 48 5.91 20.23 -11.11
N ASP A 49 6.32 20.11 -12.38
CA ASP A 49 6.08 18.91 -13.20
C ASP A 49 6.73 17.63 -12.61
N ASN A 50 7.78 17.78 -11.80
CA ASN A 50 8.39 16.68 -11.04
C ASN A 50 7.59 16.26 -9.80
N GLY A 51 6.45 16.90 -9.54
CA GLY A 51 5.54 16.57 -8.47
C GLY A 51 5.78 17.25 -7.12
N TYR A 52 6.85 18.03 -6.95
CA TYR A 52 7.09 18.79 -5.71
C TYR A 52 6.25 20.06 -5.64
N ASN A 53 5.75 20.37 -4.44
CA ASN A 53 5.13 21.64 -4.16
C ASN A 53 6.19 22.61 -3.62
N ILE A 54 6.25 23.80 -4.16
CA ILE A 54 7.15 24.87 -3.70
C ILE A 54 6.37 26.14 -3.42
N GLY A 55 6.86 26.93 -2.49
CA GLY A 55 6.40 28.29 -2.25
C GLY A 55 7.30 29.28 -2.97
N VAL A 56 6.73 30.09 -3.86
CA VAL A 56 7.46 31.13 -4.59
C VAL A 56 7.07 32.49 -4.05
N SER A 57 8.05 33.34 -3.66
CA SER A 57 7.82 34.70 -3.26
C SER A 57 7.32 35.53 -4.44
N MET A 58 6.34 36.39 -4.20
CA MET A 58 5.84 37.33 -5.22
C MET A 58 6.71 38.58 -5.37
N GLU A 59 7.68 38.77 -4.48
CA GLU A 59 8.54 39.95 -4.52
C GLU A 59 9.34 40.00 -5.81
N GLY A 60 9.11 41.04 -6.63
CA GLY A 60 9.74 41.16 -7.94
C GLY A 60 9.32 40.11 -8.98
N ALA A 61 8.33 39.27 -8.66
CA ALA A 61 7.94 38.17 -9.56
C ALA A 61 7.02 38.64 -10.70
N LYS A 62 7.18 38.01 -11.86
CA LYS A 62 6.26 38.10 -13.02
C LYS A 62 5.60 36.76 -13.23
N MET A 63 4.30 36.77 -13.56
CA MET A 63 3.54 35.55 -13.85
C MET A 63 3.05 35.56 -15.30
N THR A 64 3.17 34.42 -15.96
CA THR A 64 2.63 34.16 -17.30
C THR A 64 1.81 32.89 -17.26
N ILE A 65 0.56 32.93 -17.75
CA ILE A 65 -0.30 31.75 -17.84
C ILE A 65 0.13 30.92 -19.03
N LEU A 66 0.50 29.66 -18.81
CA LEU A 66 0.88 28.71 -19.85
C LEU A 66 -0.33 27.93 -20.37
N SER A 67 -1.23 27.56 -19.47
CA SER A 67 -2.53 26.94 -19.82
C SER A 67 -3.55 27.14 -18.71
N LYS A 68 -4.83 27.28 -19.09
CA LYS A 68 -5.95 27.36 -18.15
C LYS A 68 -6.31 26.00 -17.58
N ALA A 69 -6.79 25.98 -16.35
CA ALA A 69 -7.33 24.80 -15.71
C ALA A 69 -8.49 24.22 -16.53
N LYS A 70 -8.48 22.93 -16.79
CA LYS A 70 -9.67 22.24 -17.31
C LYS A 70 -10.63 22.01 -16.17
N GLN A 71 -11.84 22.58 -16.24
CA GLN A 71 -12.91 22.22 -15.30
C GLN A 71 -13.18 20.72 -15.37
N THR A 72 -13.05 20.06 -14.25
CA THR A 72 -13.48 18.66 -14.10
C THR A 72 -14.98 18.66 -13.89
N ASP A 73 -15.75 18.40 -14.93
CA ASP A 73 -17.18 18.15 -14.83
C ASP A 73 -17.41 16.81 -14.12
N TYR A 74 -17.96 16.86 -12.92
CA TYR A 74 -18.44 15.70 -12.20
C TYR A 74 -19.81 15.30 -12.75
N SER A 75 -19.85 14.71 -13.93
CA SER A 75 -21.08 14.15 -14.51
C SER A 75 -21.50 12.89 -13.76
N PRO A 76 -22.83 12.61 -13.66
CA PRO A 76 -23.31 11.38 -13.01
C PRO A 76 -22.82 10.12 -13.71
N VAL A 77 -22.69 9.04 -12.94
CA VAL A 77 -22.15 7.73 -13.33
C VAL A 77 -22.59 7.32 -14.74
N ARG A 78 -21.66 7.27 -15.67
CA ARG A 78 -21.88 6.61 -16.97
C ARG A 78 -21.79 5.11 -16.75
N LYS A 79 -22.92 4.41 -16.77
CA LYS A 79 -22.92 2.96 -16.99
C LYS A 79 -22.53 2.71 -18.45
N ILE A 80 -21.28 2.45 -18.68
CA ILE A 80 -20.79 2.01 -20.00
C ILE A 80 -20.90 0.48 -19.98
N ASN A 81 -21.83 -0.05 -20.76
CA ASN A 81 -21.93 -1.48 -21.02
C ASN A 81 -21.35 -1.71 -22.44
N ASN A 82 -20.06 -2.01 -22.51
CA ASN A 82 -19.39 -2.36 -23.76
C ASN A 82 -19.24 -3.89 -23.80
N GLU A 83 -19.98 -4.55 -24.66
CA GLU A 83 -19.98 -6.02 -24.78
C GLU A 83 -18.61 -6.59 -25.19
N ASN A 84 -17.73 -5.76 -25.75
CA ASN A 84 -16.36 -6.16 -26.13
C ASN A 84 -15.36 -6.08 -24.97
N LEU A 85 -15.73 -5.56 -23.81
CA LEU A 85 -14.85 -5.43 -22.65
C LEU A 85 -15.25 -6.42 -21.56
N GLY A 86 -14.26 -6.98 -20.89
CA GLY A 86 -14.47 -7.75 -19.66
C GLY A 86 -14.97 -6.90 -18.50
N ASN A 87 -15.36 -7.55 -17.42
CA ASN A 87 -15.90 -6.89 -16.23
C ASN A 87 -14.88 -6.92 -15.08
N ILE A 88 -14.86 -5.88 -14.26
CA ILE A 88 -14.18 -5.85 -12.96
C ILE A 88 -15.06 -5.21 -11.90
N THR A 89 -14.81 -5.53 -10.63
CA THR A 89 -15.41 -4.81 -9.50
C THR A 89 -14.35 -3.97 -8.80
N ILE A 90 -14.67 -2.70 -8.51
CA ILE A 90 -13.87 -1.85 -7.64
C ILE A 90 -14.53 -1.80 -6.26
N LEU A 91 -13.84 -2.34 -5.24
CA LEU A 91 -14.24 -2.23 -3.84
C LEU A 91 -13.59 -1.00 -3.22
N GLY A 92 -14.38 -0.05 -2.77
CA GLY A 92 -13.90 1.13 -2.03
C GLY A 92 -13.82 0.83 -0.54
N THR A 93 -12.65 0.97 0.06
CA THR A 93 -12.45 0.84 1.52
C THR A 93 -12.09 2.17 2.19
N GLY A 94 -11.99 3.26 1.42
CA GLY A 94 -11.59 4.59 1.88
C GLY A 94 -10.15 4.96 1.48
N GLY A 95 -9.48 5.76 2.32
CA GLY A 95 -8.13 6.24 2.08
C GLY A 95 -8.05 7.44 1.13
N THR A 96 -6.83 7.93 0.87
CA THR A 96 -6.57 9.13 0.06
C THR A 96 -7.10 9.04 -1.37
N ILE A 97 -7.15 7.86 -1.94
CA ILE A 97 -7.69 7.62 -3.29
C ILE A 97 -9.19 7.95 -3.37
N ALA A 98 -9.91 7.82 -2.25
CA ALA A 98 -11.33 8.16 -2.12
C ALA A 98 -11.55 9.44 -1.30
N SER A 99 -10.64 10.40 -1.36
CA SER A 99 -10.67 11.62 -0.54
C SER A 99 -10.54 12.87 -1.39
N PHE A 100 -11.12 13.98 -0.89
CA PHE A 100 -10.88 15.33 -1.39
C PHE A 100 -10.05 16.13 -0.39
N VAL A 101 -9.32 17.13 -0.91
CA VAL A 101 -8.67 18.15 -0.08
C VAL A 101 -9.68 19.24 0.24
N ASP A 102 -9.92 19.48 1.52
CA ASP A 102 -10.50 20.75 1.94
C ASP A 102 -9.43 21.85 1.81
N TYR A 103 -9.54 22.61 0.75
CA TYR A 103 -8.56 23.66 0.44
C TYR A 103 -8.52 24.81 1.45
N LYS A 104 -9.54 24.96 2.32
CA LYS A 104 -9.50 25.97 3.40
C LYS A 104 -8.65 25.53 4.59
N THR A 105 -8.75 24.26 4.95
CA THR A 105 -8.03 23.69 6.09
C THR A 105 -6.77 22.94 5.69
N GLY A 106 -6.64 22.55 4.43
CA GLY A 106 -5.59 21.65 3.93
C GLY A 106 -5.80 20.19 4.36
N ALA A 107 -6.87 19.88 5.07
CA ALA A 107 -7.18 18.54 5.52
C ALA A 107 -7.70 17.68 4.36
N VAL A 108 -7.36 16.41 4.37
CA VAL A 108 -7.89 15.40 3.44
C VAL A 108 -9.04 14.71 4.16
N SER A 109 -10.24 14.78 3.58
CA SER A 109 -11.44 14.15 4.14
C SER A 109 -11.94 13.05 3.20
N PRO A 110 -12.31 11.86 3.70
CA PRO A 110 -12.99 10.84 2.90
C PRO A 110 -14.32 11.42 2.39
N ALA A 111 -14.43 11.59 1.08
CA ALA A 111 -15.62 12.26 0.51
C ALA A 111 -16.02 11.73 -0.86
N ILE A 112 -15.22 10.85 -1.47
CA ILE A 112 -15.50 10.30 -2.80
C ILE A 112 -16.07 8.90 -2.65
N THR A 113 -17.23 8.65 -3.27
CA THR A 113 -17.75 7.28 -3.41
C THR A 113 -16.90 6.49 -4.43
N ALA A 114 -16.99 5.17 -4.37
CA ALA A 114 -16.29 4.32 -5.36
C ALA A 114 -16.73 4.68 -6.80
N GLU A 115 -17.98 5.06 -7.02
CA GLU A 115 -18.48 5.51 -8.31
C GLU A 115 -17.84 6.84 -8.75
N GLN A 116 -17.71 7.79 -7.85
CA GLN A 116 -17.07 9.08 -8.14
C GLN A 116 -15.59 8.91 -8.48
N LEU A 117 -14.90 7.99 -7.78
CA LEU A 117 -13.52 7.64 -8.09
C LEU A 117 -13.40 7.08 -9.51
N VAL A 118 -14.26 6.14 -9.89
CA VAL A 118 -14.31 5.58 -11.26
C VAL A 118 -14.51 6.67 -12.29
N ASN A 119 -15.47 7.59 -12.07
CA ASN A 119 -15.78 8.68 -12.98
C ASN A 119 -14.62 9.67 -13.16
N SER A 120 -13.75 9.80 -12.14
CA SER A 120 -12.57 10.68 -12.22
C SER A 120 -11.52 10.18 -13.20
N VAL A 121 -11.54 8.87 -13.56
CA VAL A 121 -10.52 8.21 -14.40
C VAL A 121 -11.13 7.76 -15.74
N LYS A 122 -11.23 8.71 -16.69
CA LYS A 122 -11.85 8.46 -18.01
C LYS A 122 -11.28 7.28 -18.80
N SER A 123 -9.99 6.94 -18.60
CA SER A 123 -9.33 5.83 -19.30
C SER A 123 -9.82 4.45 -18.83
N LEU A 124 -10.55 4.35 -17.72
CA LEU A 124 -11.10 3.08 -17.25
C LEU A 124 -12.18 2.54 -18.19
N ASP A 125 -12.92 3.42 -18.85
CA ASP A 125 -13.99 3.06 -19.81
C ASP A 125 -13.47 2.31 -21.04
N GLU A 126 -12.15 2.43 -21.32
CA GLU A 126 -11.46 1.73 -22.40
C GLU A 126 -10.85 0.40 -21.96
N ILE A 127 -10.78 0.15 -20.63
CA ILE A 127 -10.11 -1.02 -20.06
C ILE A 127 -11.12 -2.11 -19.71
N ALA A 128 -12.21 -1.77 -19.02
CA ALA A 128 -13.18 -2.73 -18.53
C ALA A 128 -14.56 -2.10 -18.25
N ASN A 129 -15.60 -2.93 -18.23
CA ASN A 129 -16.87 -2.57 -17.61
C ASN A 129 -16.72 -2.60 -16.09
N ILE A 130 -17.04 -1.51 -15.40
CA ILE A 130 -16.75 -1.36 -13.99
C ILE A 130 -18.04 -1.40 -13.15
N ASN A 131 -17.99 -2.26 -12.13
CA ASN A 131 -18.95 -2.25 -11.05
C ASN A 131 -18.26 -1.69 -9.80
N ALA A 132 -18.77 -0.58 -9.24
CA ALA A 132 -18.21 0.04 -8.06
C ALA A 132 -19.06 -0.28 -6.82
N ILE A 133 -18.41 -0.75 -5.74
CA ILE A 133 -19.07 -1.12 -4.48
C ILE A 133 -18.35 -0.41 -3.33
N PRO A 134 -18.99 0.53 -2.64
CA PRO A 134 -18.45 1.08 -1.39
C PRO A 134 -18.60 0.03 -0.28
N LEU A 135 -17.48 -0.39 0.31
CA LEU A 135 -17.49 -1.33 1.43
C LEU A 135 -17.28 -0.59 2.76
N PHE A 136 -16.27 0.29 2.80
CA PHE A 136 -15.95 1.13 3.95
C PHE A 136 -15.58 2.55 3.50
N SER A 137 -15.55 3.47 4.46
CA SER A 137 -14.99 4.82 4.31
C SER A 137 -14.06 5.09 5.49
N LEU A 138 -12.91 4.39 5.53
CA LEU A 138 -11.96 4.41 6.63
C LEU A 138 -10.63 5.03 6.20
N ALA A 139 -9.96 5.72 7.13
CA ALA A 139 -8.54 5.92 7.06
C ALA A 139 -7.84 4.56 7.26
N SER A 140 -6.72 4.30 6.56
CA SER A 140 -6.11 2.96 6.61
C SER A 140 -5.56 2.60 7.98
N GLU A 141 -5.18 3.57 8.80
CA GLU A 141 -4.75 3.38 10.18
C GLU A 141 -5.85 2.85 11.11
N ASP A 142 -7.12 3.02 10.72
CA ASP A 142 -8.29 2.50 11.45
C ASP A 142 -8.69 1.08 11.02
N MET A 143 -7.98 0.51 10.03
CA MET A 143 -8.18 -0.89 9.63
C MET A 143 -7.79 -1.84 10.77
N ASN A 144 -8.60 -2.86 10.94
CA ASN A 144 -8.35 -3.94 11.89
C ASN A 144 -8.68 -5.32 11.27
N PRO A 145 -8.36 -6.42 11.93
CA PRO A 145 -8.54 -7.76 11.37
C PRO A 145 -9.99 -8.11 10.98
N SER A 146 -11.01 -7.55 11.63
CA SER A 146 -12.40 -7.80 11.23
C SER A 146 -12.73 -7.16 9.87
N HIS A 147 -12.14 -6.00 9.56
CA HIS A 147 -12.28 -5.39 8.24
C HIS A 147 -11.60 -6.25 7.15
N TRP A 148 -10.46 -6.89 7.43
CA TRP A 148 -9.82 -7.81 6.48
C TRP A 148 -10.70 -9.03 6.20
N GLU A 149 -11.39 -9.55 7.24
CA GLU A 149 -12.36 -10.63 7.07
C GLU A 149 -13.54 -10.23 6.20
N ASP A 150 -14.09 -9.04 6.41
CA ASP A 150 -15.23 -8.53 5.63
C ASP A 150 -14.83 -8.29 4.16
N ILE A 151 -13.63 -7.77 3.91
CA ILE A 151 -13.08 -7.64 2.55
C ILE A 151 -12.97 -9.04 1.92
N ALA A 152 -12.39 -10.02 2.60
CA ALA A 152 -12.19 -11.37 2.07
C ALA A 152 -13.53 -12.08 1.78
N LYS A 153 -14.52 -11.95 2.67
CA LYS A 153 -15.90 -12.45 2.45
C LYS A 153 -16.54 -11.81 1.22
N LYS A 154 -16.40 -10.49 1.08
CA LYS A 154 -16.94 -9.77 -0.08
C LYS A 154 -16.25 -10.15 -1.39
N VAL A 155 -14.95 -10.35 -1.37
CA VAL A 155 -14.19 -10.89 -2.51
C VAL A 155 -14.74 -12.27 -2.91
N LYS A 156 -14.90 -13.19 -1.95
CA LYS A 156 -15.44 -14.52 -2.22
C LYS A 156 -16.85 -14.46 -2.84
N GLU A 157 -17.74 -13.65 -2.27
CA GLU A 157 -19.10 -13.42 -2.81
C GLU A 157 -19.08 -12.97 -4.28
N ILE A 158 -18.17 -12.01 -4.61
CA ILE A 158 -18.07 -11.49 -5.97
C ILE A 158 -17.48 -12.55 -6.92
N HIS A 159 -16.46 -13.28 -6.52
CA HIS A 159 -15.87 -14.35 -7.34
C HIS A 159 -16.89 -15.44 -7.63
N ASP A 160 -17.71 -15.84 -6.66
CA ASP A 160 -18.72 -16.87 -6.85
C ASP A 160 -19.87 -16.39 -7.76
N SER A 161 -20.29 -15.14 -7.61
CA SER A 161 -21.48 -14.63 -8.31
C SER A 161 -21.17 -13.99 -9.65
N LYS A 162 -20.07 -13.24 -9.78
CA LYS A 162 -19.77 -12.41 -10.94
C LYS A 162 -18.63 -12.94 -11.80
N LYS A 163 -17.75 -13.77 -11.25
CA LYS A 163 -16.64 -14.45 -11.94
C LYS A 163 -15.73 -13.49 -12.71
N HIS A 164 -15.22 -12.46 -12.04
CA HIS A 164 -14.28 -11.52 -12.62
C HIS A 164 -13.34 -10.90 -11.57
N GLY A 165 -12.27 -10.25 -12.02
CA GLY A 165 -11.25 -9.65 -11.16
C GLY A 165 -11.75 -8.46 -10.33
N ILE A 166 -11.04 -8.20 -9.23
CA ILE A 166 -11.39 -7.20 -8.24
C ILE A 166 -10.23 -6.24 -8.04
N VAL A 167 -10.53 -4.95 -8.02
CA VAL A 167 -9.62 -3.88 -7.57
C VAL A 167 -10.10 -3.41 -6.19
N ILE A 168 -9.21 -3.37 -5.21
CA ILE A 168 -9.49 -2.86 -3.87
C ILE A 168 -8.81 -1.50 -3.73
N ALA A 169 -9.63 -0.43 -3.75
CA ALA A 169 -9.17 0.94 -3.50
C ALA A 169 -9.02 1.14 -1.99
N HIS A 170 -7.78 1.32 -1.52
CA HIS A 170 -7.40 1.25 -0.12
C HIS A 170 -6.46 2.40 0.28
N GLY A 171 -6.49 2.82 1.53
CA GLY A 171 -5.49 3.74 2.08
C GLY A 171 -4.10 3.11 2.13
N THR A 172 -3.06 3.91 1.85
CA THR A 172 -1.72 3.37 1.56
C THR A 172 -0.93 2.94 2.79
N ASP A 173 -1.23 3.45 4.00
CA ASP A 173 -0.38 3.22 5.18
C ASP A 173 -0.40 1.79 5.69
N THR A 174 -1.56 1.12 5.64
CA THR A 174 -1.70 -0.29 6.06
C THR A 174 -2.06 -1.24 4.91
N MET A 175 -1.97 -0.78 3.65
CA MET A 175 -2.27 -1.60 2.48
C MET A 175 -1.45 -2.91 2.44
N ALA A 176 -0.18 -2.87 2.82
CA ALA A 176 0.68 -4.05 2.86
C ALA A 176 0.17 -5.11 3.84
N TYR A 177 -0.30 -4.70 5.02
CA TYR A 177 -0.94 -5.61 5.99
C TYR A 177 -2.22 -6.22 5.44
N SER A 178 -3.09 -5.40 4.85
CA SER A 178 -4.36 -5.86 4.27
C SER A 178 -4.15 -6.81 3.09
N ALA A 179 -3.17 -6.54 2.22
CA ALA A 179 -2.83 -7.42 1.11
C ALA A 179 -2.23 -8.75 1.59
N ALA A 180 -1.35 -8.72 2.61
CA ALA A 180 -0.85 -9.93 3.24
C ALA A 180 -1.98 -10.73 3.91
N ALA A 181 -2.92 -10.07 4.61
CA ALA A 181 -4.05 -10.71 5.24
C ALA A 181 -4.95 -11.44 4.24
N LEU A 182 -5.26 -10.81 3.12
CA LEU A 182 -6.06 -11.44 2.06
C LEU A 182 -5.30 -12.59 1.40
N SER A 183 -3.98 -12.50 1.25
CA SER A 183 -3.16 -13.59 0.69
C SER A 183 -3.31 -14.88 1.51
N PHE A 184 -3.32 -14.79 2.86
CA PHE A 184 -3.49 -15.96 3.72
C PHE A 184 -4.95 -16.41 3.82
N GLN A 185 -5.92 -15.49 3.86
CA GLN A 185 -7.34 -15.83 3.90
C GLN A 185 -7.86 -16.46 2.61
N LEU A 186 -7.20 -16.20 1.47
CA LEU A 186 -7.61 -16.62 0.14
C LEU A 186 -6.47 -17.42 -0.51
N PRO A 187 -6.12 -18.62 -0.01
CA PRO A 187 -4.98 -19.41 -0.51
C PRO A 187 -5.17 -19.89 -1.95
N GLU A 188 -6.40 -20.01 -2.44
CA GLU A 188 -6.75 -20.26 -3.82
C GLU A 188 -7.66 -19.16 -4.34
N ILE A 189 -7.35 -18.62 -5.52
CA ILE A 189 -7.99 -17.42 -6.09
C ILE A 189 -8.44 -17.70 -7.52
N ALA A 190 -9.76 -17.60 -7.79
CA ALA A 190 -10.35 -17.84 -9.11
C ALA A 190 -10.19 -16.65 -10.08
N HIS A 191 -10.08 -15.43 -9.57
CA HIS A 191 -9.94 -14.21 -10.36
C HIS A 191 -9.02 -13.23 -9.65
N PRO A 192 -8.24 -12.37 -10.36
CA PRO A 192 -7.26 -11.49 -9.75
C PRO A 192 -7.82 -10.58 -8.66
N ILE A 193 -7.02 -10.34 -7.62
CA ILE A 193 -7.31 -9.41 -6.53
C ILE A 193 -6.17 -8.39 -6.47
N VAL A 194 -6.47 -7.12 -6.73
CA VAL A 194 -5.45 -6.08 -6.88
C VAL A 194 -5.74 -4.89 -5.97
N PHE A 195 -4.90 -4.70 -4.97
CA PHE A 195 -4.93 -3.49 -4.17
C PHE A 195 -4.32 -2.31 -4.92
N THR A 196 -4.91 -1.15 -4.75
CA THR A 196 -4.36 0.12 -5.22
C THR A 196 -4.77 1.26 -4.30
N GLY A 197 -4.07 2.36 -4.43
CA GLY A 197 -4.31 3.56 -3.65
C GLY A 197 -3.67 4.77 -4.30
N SER A 198 -3.61 5.88 -3.57
CA SER A 198 -2.83 7.03 -4.01
C SER A 198 -2.17 7.73 -2.84
N GLN A 199 -1.01 8.33 -3.09
CA GLN A 199 -0.33 9.21 -2.15
C GLN A 199 -0.96 10.61 -2.15
N ARG A 200 -1.71 10.93 -3.22
CA ARG A 200 -2.35 12.23 -3.41
C ARG A 200 -3.78 12.04 -3.88
N SER A 201 -4.68 12.83 -3.30
CA SER A 201 -6.10 12.77 -3.64
C SER A 201 -6.35 13.04 -5.13
N PRO A 202 -7.39 12.45 -5.73
CA PRO A 202 -7.67 12.54 -7.18
C PRO A 202 -7.90 13.97 -7.69
N ASP A 203 -8.33 14.87 -6.81
CA ASP A 203 -8.55 16.29 -7.12
C ASP A 203 -7.27 17.12 -7.23
N ARG A 204 -6.11 16.56 -6.88
CA ARG A 204 -4.83 17.24 -7.04
C ARG A 204 -4.28 17.06 -8.45
N PRO A 205 -3.71 18.13 -9.06
CA PRO A 205 -3.22 18.10 -10.44
C PRO A 205 -2.14 17.05 -10.75
N SER A 206 -1.45 16.54 -9.74
CA SER A 206 -0.45 15.46 -9.87
C SER A 206 -0.81 14.23 -9.06
N SER A 207 -2.09 13.96 -8.97
CA SER A 207 -2.55 12.73 -8.36
C SER A 207 -1.99 11.52 -9.10
N ASP A 208 -1.50 10.57 -8.32
CA ASP A 208 -1.09 9.25 -8.80
C ASP A 208 -2.28 8.27 -8.90
N ALA A 209 -3.47 8.70 -8.46
CA ALA A 209 -4.68 7.86 -8.43
C ALA A 209 -5.06 7.34 -9.82
N HIS A 210 -5.01 8.20 -10.85
CA HIS A 210 -5.45 7.85 -12.20
C HIS A 210 -4.62 6.72 -12.80
N LEU A 211 -3.29 6.84 -12.75
CA LEU A 211 -2.40 5.83 -13.30
C LEU A 211 -2.43 4.53 -12.48
N ASN A 212 -2.43 4.64 -11.15
CA ASN A 212 -2.52 3.50 -10.25
C ASN A 212 -3.80 2.69 -10.49
N LEU A 213 -4.95 3.36 -10.57
CA LEU A 213 -6.24 2.70 -10.77
C LEU A 213 -6.34 2.05 -12.15
N ALA A 214 -5.86 2.73 -13.21
CA ALA A 214 -5.80 2.15 -14.55
C ALA A 214 -4.87 0.92 -14.61
N GLY A 215 -3.71 0.98 -13.96
CA GLY A 215 -2.79 -0.16 -13.84
C GLY A 215 -3.40 -1.33 -13.07
N ALA A 216 -4.08 -1.04 -11.96
CA ALA A 216 -4.79 -2.05 -11.18
C ALA A 216 -5.93 -2.69 -11.97
N ALA A 217 -6.71 -1.90 -12.73
CA ALA A 217 -7.78 -2.41 -13.57
C ALA A 217 -7.24 -3.36 -14.67
N LYS A 218 -6.16 -3.00 -15.35
CA LYS A 218 -5.48 -3.88 -16.33
C LYS A 218 -4.99 -5.18 -15.68
N THR A 219 -4.42 -5.08 -14.47
CA THR A 219 -3.95 -6.27 -13.73
C THR A 219 -5.12 -7.17 -13.34
N ALA A 220 -6.26 -6.59 -12.92
CA ALA A 220 -7.47 -7.34 -12.60
C ALA A 220 -8.12 -8.05 -13.80
N MET A 221 -7.73 -7.69 -15.03
CA MET A 221 -8.15 -8.36 -16.27
C MET A 221 -7.20 -9.48 -16.72
N SER A 222 -6.10 -9.74 -15.98
CA SER A 222 -5.15 -10.81 -16.27
C SER A 222 -5.59 -12.16 -15.69
N ASP A 223 -4.72 -13.16 -15.75
CA ASP A 223 -4.92 -14.49 -15.18
C ASP A 223 -4.12 -14.74 -13.88
N ILE A 224 -3.64 -13.67 -13.24
CA ILE A 224 -2.86 -13.82 -11.99
C ILE A 224 -3.76 -14.26 -10.83
N GLY A 225 -3.42 -15.39 -10.22
CA GLY A 225 -4.11 -16.00 -9.07
C GLY A 225 -3.46 -15.67 -7.74
N GLU A 226 -2.96 -14.45 -7.62
CA GLU A 226 -2.33 -13.92 -6.39
C GLU A 226 -2.99 -12.59 -5.97
N VAL A 227 -2.89 -12.26 -4.68
CA VAL A 227 -3.20 -10.91 -4.21
C VAL A 227 -2.02 -9.99 -4.55
N CYS A 228 -2.30 -8.92 -5.28
CA CYS A 228 -1.29 -7.98 -5.76
C CYS A 228 -1.51 -6.57 -5.23
N ILE A 229 -0.45 -5.76 -5.26
CA ILE A 229 -0.49 -4.31 -5.09
C ILE A 229 0.00 -3.67 -6.39
N ALA A 230 -0.82 -2.80 -6.99
CA ALA A 230 -0.48 -2.05 -8.20
C ALA A 230 -0.34 -0.57 -7.89
N MET A 231 0.89 -0.07 -7.91
CA MET A 231 1.25 1.31 -7.56
C MET A 231 2.35 1.83 -8.50
N HIS A 232 2.53 3.15 -8.58
CA HIS A 232 3.60 3.76 -9.37
C HIS A 232 4.92 3.02 -9.22
N GLU A 233 5.56 2.68 -10.36
CA GLU A 233 6.89 2.08 -10.39
C GLU A 233 7.97 3.09 -10.03
N THR A 234 7.82 4.31 -10.54
CA THR A 234 8.74 5.43 -10.36
C THR A 234 7.95 6.69 -10.02
N THR A 235 8.64 7.82 -9.80
CA THR A 235 7.98 9.13 -9.61
C THR A 235 7.33 9.70 -10.88
N ASN A 236 7.56 9.08 -12.06
CA ASN A 236 7.00 9.51 -13.34
C ASN A 236 5.62 8.91 -13.60
N ASP A 237 4.77 9.61 -14.36
CA ASP A 237 3.43 9.15 -14.77
C ASP A 237 3.47 8.25 -16.03
N LYS A 238 4.32 7.20 -16.02
CA LYS A 238 4.49 6.31 -17.20
C LYS A 238 4.07 4.88 -16.92
N THR A 239 4.43 4.36 -15.75
CA THR A 239 4.35 2.94 -15.44
C THR A 239 3.87 2.67 -14.02
N VAL A 240 3.19 1.54 -13.86
CA VAL A 240 2.75 0.98 -12.57
C VAL A 240 3.44 -0.35 -12.38
N ALA A 241 4.01 -0.57 -11.20
CA ALA A 241 4.55 -1.87 -10.83
C ALA A 241 3.48 -2.73 -10.15
N ILE A 242 3.45 -4.01 -10.50
CA ILE A 242 2.62 -5.03 -9.86
C ILE A 242 3.52 -5.77 -8.87
N TRP A 243 3.19 -5.66 -7.60
CA TRP A 243 3.92 -6.30 -6.51
C TRP A 243 3.11 -7.44 -5.91
N ARG A 244 3.79 -8.52 -5.45
CA ARG A 244 3.14 -9.58 -4.66
C ARG A 244 2.71 -9.00 -3.31
N GLY A 245 1.42 -9.11 -2.95
CA GLY A 245 0.83 -8.40 -1.82
C GLY A 245 1.48 -8.72 -0.47
N ASN A 246 1.87 -9.98 -0.24
CA ASN A 246 2.48 -10.44 1.01
C ASN A 246 4.01 -10.25 1.06
N ARG A 247 4.62 -9.62 0.04
CA ARG A 247 6.06 -9.31 0.00
C ARG A 247 6.36 -7.84 -0.18
N THR A 248 5.34 -7.01 -0.09
CA THR A 248 5.39 -5.58 -0.38
C THR A 248 5.37 -4.77 0.90
N ARG A 249 6.13 -3.69 0.91
CA ARG A 249 6.16 -2.70 1.99
C ARG A 249 5.97 -1.29 1.42
N LYS A 250 5.25 -0.42 2.17
CA LYS A 250 5.32 1.01 1.95
C LYS A 250 6.66 1.52 2.49
N SER A 251 7.61 1.75 1.59
CA SER A 251 9.01 2.09 1.92
C SER A 251 9.26 3.59 2.03
N HIS A 252 8.30 4.43 1.69
CA HIS A 252 8.39 5.89 1.81
C HIS A 252 7.06 6.49 2.24
N THR A 253 7.11 7.54 3.07
CA THR A 253 5.92 8.16 3.67
C THR A 253 4.98 8.81 2.68
N SER A 254 5.47 9.36 1.56
CA SER A 254 4.67 10.24 0.67
C SER A 254 5.06 10.23 -0.82
N LYS A 255 6.10 9.49 -1.25
CA LYS A 255 6.44 9.38 -2.68
C LYS A 255 5.38 8.59 -3.42
N ARG A 256 5.20 8.89 -4.73
CA ARG A 256 4.30 8.11 -5.58
C ARG A 256 4.75 6.67 -5.74
N ASP A 257 6.06 6.43 -5.89
CA ASP A 257 6.74 5.14 -5.91
C ASP A 257 7.09 4.61 -4.50
N ALA A 258 6.16 4.77 -3.56
CA ALA A 258 6.38 4.41 -2.16
C ALA A 258 6.43 2.90 -1.90
N PHE A 259 5.87 2.08 -2.78
CA PHE A 259 5.76 0.64 -2.57
C PHE A 259 6.89 -0.12 -3.27
N THR A 260 7.52 -1.03 -2.52
CA THR A 260 8.60 -1.89 -3.04
C THR A 260 8.51 -3.27 -2.41
N SER A 261 9.01 -4.28 -3.13
CA SER A 261 9.32 -5.60 -2.56
C SER A 261 10.81 -5.67 -2.29
N PRO A 262 11.26 -5.62 -1.01
CA PRO A 262 12.68 -5.52 -0.69
C PRO A 262 13.54 -6.69 -1.20
N ASN A 263 12.95 -7.89 -1.31
CA ASN A 263 13.66 -9.13 -1.61
C ASN A 263 13.33 -9.74 -2.97
N GLU A 264 12.44 -9.12 -3.76
CA GLU A 264 12.13 -9.59 -5.11
C GLU A 264 11.86 -8.45 -6.09
N LEU A 265 11.90 -8.73 -7.38
CA LEU A 265 11.48 -7.80 -8.42
C LEU A 265 9.95 -7.69 -8.44
N PRO A 266 9.36 -6.65 -9.06
CA PRO A 266 7.93 -6.64 -9.31
C PRO A 266 7.51 -7.86 -10.14
N LEU A 267 6.30 -8.34 -9.94
CA LEU A 267 5.71 -9.41 -10.77
C LEU A 267 5.59 -8.97 -12.23
N GLY A 268 5.24 -7.71 -12.44
CA GLY A 268 5.13 -7.12 -13.76
C GLY A 268 5.12 -5.60 -13.73
N ILE A 269 5.27 -5.01 -14.90
CA ILE A 269 5.19 -3.56 -15.12
C ILE A 269 4.05 -3.29 -16.12
N VAL A 270 3.16 -2.39 -15.73
CA VAL A 270 2.04 -1.95 -16.56
C VAL A 270 2.36 -0.62 -17.20
N SER A 271 2.27 -0.58 -18.52
CA SER A 271 2.25 0.64 -19.34
C SER A 271 1.02 0.59 -20.25
N LYS A 272 1.20 0.50 -21.57
CA LYS A 272 0.12 0.17 -22.50
C LYS A 272 -0.38 -1.26 -22.25
N ASN A 273 0.54 -2.20 -22.08
CA ASN A 273 0.29 -3.60 -21.76
C ASN A 273 1.02 -3.99 -20.46
N ILE A 274 0.78 -5.19 -19.93
CA ILE A 274 1.53 -5.75 -18.82
C ILE A 274 2.75 -6.48 -19.38
N GLU A 275 3.92 -6.13 -18.88
CA GLU A 275 5.17 -6.85 -19.10
C GLU A 275 5.49 -7.65 -17.82
N TRP A 276 5.26 -8.95 -17.84
CA TRP A 276 5.58 -9.82 -16.71
C TRP A 276 7.08 -9.97 -16.54
N LYS A 277 7.58 -9.74 -15.32
CA LYS A 277 9.01 -9.81 -14.96
C LYS A 277 9.37 -11.07 -14.20
N GLN A 278 8.38 -11.72 -13.58
CA GLN A 278 8.54 -12.93 -12.80
C GLN A 278 7.39 -13.92 -13.06
N LYS A 279 7.60 -15.16 -12.63
CA LYS A 279 6.54 -16.17 -12.57
C LYS A 279 5.57 -15.81 -11.45
N TYR A 280 4.30 -15.98 -11.71
CA TYR A 280 3.20 -15.85 -10.76
C TYR A 280 2.35 -17.12 -10.73
N LYS A 281 1.55 -17.29 -9.67
CA LYS A 281 0.55 -18.34 -9.60
C LYS A 281 -0.62 -17.96 -10.51
N PRO A 282 -1.04 -18.83 -11.46
CA PRO A 282 -2.24 -18.56 -12.25
C PRO A 282 -3.50 -18.71 -11.40
N THR A 283 -4.63 -18.20 -11.90
CA THR A 283 -5.93 -18.36 -11.26
C THR A 283 -6.32 -19.83 -11.08
N SER A 284 -7.01 -20.11 -9.98
CA SER A 284 -7.55 -21.44 -9.65
C SER A 284 -8.99 -21.59 -10.17
N LYS A 285 -9.56 -22.80 -10.06
CA LYS A 285 -10.95 -23.06 -10.47
C LYS A 285 -11.97 -22.33 -9.59
N GLU A 286 -11.64 -22.19 -8.30
CA GLU A 286 -12.50 -21.55 -7.30
C GLU A 286 -11.66 -20.74 -6.31
N THR A 287 -12.30 -19.83 -5.62
CA THR A 287 -11.69 -19.08 -4.51
C THR A 287 -12.01 -19.77 -3.21
N ILE A 288 -10.95 -20.17 -2.47
CA ILE A 288 -11.11 -20.75 -1.13
C ILE A 288 -10.96 -19.65 -0.10
N LEU A 289 -11.88 -19.59 0.87
CA LEU A 289 -11.88 -18.62 1.94
C LEU A 289 -11.62 -19.30 3.30
N GLU A 290 -10.55 -18.89 3.97
CA GLU A 290 -10.25 -19.23 5.36
C GLU A 290 -10.17 -17.92 6.20
N ALA A 291 -11.33 -17.34 6.49
CA ALA A 291 -11.45 -16.04 7.15
C ALA A 291 -11.19 -16.13 8.65
N GLY A 292 -10.54 -15.11 9.21
CA GLY A 292 -10.34 -14.94 10.64
C GLY A 292 -8.89 -14.95 11.08
N PHE A 293 -8.66 -14.27 12.20
CA PHE A 293 -7.34 -14.07 12.80
C PHE A 293 -7.38 -14.24 14.31
N ASP A 294 -6.28 -14.68 14.90
CA ASP A 294 -6.03 -14.50 16.32
C ASP A 294 -5.41 -13.12 16.54
N ASN A 295 -6.15 -12.23 17.17
CA ASN A 295 -5.72 -10.86 17.42
C ASN A 295 -4.74 -10.75 18.60
N ASN A 296 -4.49 -11.85 19.32
CA ASN A 296 -3.64 -11.84 20.50
C ASN A 296 -2.19 -12.24 20.20
N ILE A 297 -1.68 -11.81 19.05
CA ILE A 297 -0.28 -11.97 18.65
C ILE A 297 0.48 -10.67 18.95
N GLY A 298 1.69 -10.80 19.50
CA GLY A 298 2.56 -9.67 19.81
C GLY A 298 3.64 -9.48 18.74
N MET A 299 4.11 -8.23 18.61
CA MET A 299 5.29 -7.91 17.83
C MET A 299 6.29 -7.14 18.70
N VAL A 300 7.54 -7.59 18.72
CA VAL A 300 8.62 -6.96 19.48
C VAL A 300 9.69 -6.47 18.53
N TRP A 301 9.96 -5.17 18.57
CA TRP A 301 11.07 -4.56 17.83
C TRP A 301 12.31 -4.57 18.71
N SER A 302 13.34 -5.35 18.33
CA SER A 302 14.58 -5.45 19.09
C SER A 302 15.38 -4.15 18.98
N HIS A 303 15.80 -3.59 20.11
CA HIS A 303 16.60 -2.37 20.17
C HIS A 303 17.57 -2.41 21.37
N PRO A 304 18.63 -1.57 21.40
CA PRO A 304 19.66 -1.62 22.48
C PRO A 304 19.12 -1.41 23.88
N GLY A 305 18.01 -0.70 24.05
CA GLY A 305 17.38 -0.46 25.36
C GLY A 305 16.41 -1.54 25.82
N LEU A 306 16.08 -2.53 24.99
CA LEU A 306 15.16 -3.61 25.37
C LEU A 306 15.76 -4.44 26.49
N ASN A 307 15.00 -4.69 27.55
CA ASN A 307 15.37 -5.48 28.72
C ASN A 307 14.32 -6.57 29.03
N GLU A 308 14.58 -7.42 30.05
CA GLU A 308 13.68 -8.53 30.40
C GLU A 308 12.30 -8.05 30.88
N GLU A 309 12.23 -6.96 31.63
CA GLU A 309 10.96 -6.41 32.12
C GLU A 309 10.07 -5.93 30.95
N ASP A 310 10.66 -5.23 29.99
CA ASP A 310 9.95 -4.80 28.78
C ASP A 310 9.49 -6.00 27.97
N TRP A 311 10.36 -7.02 27.80
CA TRP A 311 9.99 -8.27 27.13
C TRP A 311 8.78 -8.93 27.80
N GLN A 312 8.78 -9.08 29.12
CA GLN A 312 7.66 -9.67 29.86
C GLN A 312 6.36 -8.90 29.66
N LYS A 313 6.42 -7.56 29.77
CA LYS A 313 5.24 -6.70 29.54
C LYS A 313 4.65 -6.82 28.14
N MET A 314 5.52 -6.88 27.12
CA MET A 314 5.09 -6.97 25.70
C MET A 314 4.55 -8.37 25.35
N THR A 315 5.00 -9.42 26.00
CA THR A 315 4.69 -10.82 25.63
C THR A 315 3.68 -11.51 26.55
N SER A 316 3.41 -10.94 27.73
CA SER A 316 2.47 -11.50 28.69
C SER A 316 1.08 -11.67 28.09
N GLY A 317 0.52 -12.88 28.24
CA GLY A 317 -0.82 -13.22 27.78
C GLY A 317 -0.96 -13.30 26.25
N LYS A 318 0.12 -13.25 25.47
CA LYS A 318 0.09 -13.44 24.04
C LYS A 318 0.07 -14.91 23.64
N ASN A 319 -0.55 -15.21 22.48
CA ASN A 319 -0.62 -16.55 21.91
C ASN A 319 0.54 -16.83 20.92
N GLY A 320 1.32 -15.82 20.59
CA GLY A 320 2.50 -15.91 19.73
C GLY A 320 3.21 -14.56 19.62
N ILE A 321 4.49 -14.58 19.28
CA ILE A 321 5.34 -13.38 19.18
C ILE A 321 6.10 -13.39 17.87
N VAL A 322 6.10 -12.26 17.17
CA VAL A 322 7.02 -11.98 16.07
C VAL A 322 8.09 -11.00 16.56
N ILE A 323 9.35 -11.34 16.41
CA ILE A 323 10.49 -10.47 16.72
C ILE A 323 10.99 -9.86 15.42
N ALA A 324 11.07 -8.54 15.35
CA ALA A 324 11.88 -7.84 14.38
C ALA A 324 13.31 -7.69 14.96
N GLY A 325 14.17 -8.65 14.66
CA GLY A 325 15.54 -8.73 15.16
C GLY A 325 16.52 -7.85 14.40
N THR A 326 17.70 -7.64 14.93
CA THR A 326 18.78 -6.90 14.25
C THR A 326 19.55 -7.80 13.28
N GLY A 327 19.97 -7.25 12.14
CA GLY A 327 20.80 -7.96 11.15
C GLY A 327 20.21 -9.30 10.73
N LEU A 328 20.95 -10.39 10.91
CA LEU A 328 20.52 -11.74 10.54
C LEU A 328 19.47 -12.38 11.49
N GLY A 329 18.83 -11.59 12.34
CA GLY A 329 17.83 -12.07 13.29
C GLY A 329 18.40 -12.23 14.72
N HIS A 330 18.94 -11.13 15.27
CA HIS A 330 19.55 -11.16 16.59
C HIS A 330 18.83 -10.27 17.59
N ILE A 331 19.01 -10.62 18.86
CA ILE A 331 18.61 -9.86 20.04
C ILE A 331 19.79 -9.78 21.00
N LYS A 332 19.66 -8.95 22.04
CA LYS A 332 20.68 -8.87 23.11
C LYS A 332 20.90 -10.22 23.79
N SER A 333 22.15 -10.52 24.14
CA SER A 333 22.53 -11.79 24.81
C SER A 333 21.80 -11.98 26.13
N GLU A 334 21.57 -10.92 26.89
CA GLU A 334 20.86 -10.96 28.17
C GLU A 334 19.39 -11.41 28.04
N LEU A 335 18.80 -11.31 26.84
CA LEU A 335 17.40 -11.72 26.59
C LEU A 335 17.25 -13.16 26.10
N LEU A 336 18.35 -13.87 25.79
CA LEU A 336 18.29 -15.21 25.20
C LEU A 336 17.52 -16.21 26.07
N ASP A 337 17.69 -16.13 27.39
CA ASP A 337 17.01 -17.04 28.33
C ASP A 337 15.52 -16.78 28.45
N ILE A 338 15.13 -15.52 28.57
CA ILE A 338 13.70 -15.19 28.71
C ILE A 338 12.95 -15.40 27.40
N VAL A 339 13.57 -15.09 26.23
CA VAL A 339 12.99 -15.40 24.92
C VAL A 339 12.87 -16.89 24.72
N GLY A 340 13.88 -17.67 25.13
CA GLY A 340 13.84 -19.13 25.09
C GLY A 340 12.75 -19.73 25.98
N LYS A 341 12.51 -19.18 27.18
CA LYS A 341 11.38 -19.58 28.03
C LYS A 341 10.05 -19.29 27.33
N THR A 342 9.87 -18.08 26.81
CA THR A 342 8.67 -17.72 26.04
C THR A 342 8.47 -18.66 24.85
N ALA A 343 9.55 -18.99 24.11
CA ALA A 343 9.48 -19.86 22.94
C ALA A 343 9.11 -21.32 23.26
N LYS A 344 9.28 -21.79 24.50
CA LYS A 344 8.75 -23.10 24.95
C LYS A 344 7.24 -23.08 25.09
N ASP A 345 6.70 -21.98 25.61
CA ASP A 345 5.28 -21.87 25.94
C ASP A 345 4.44 -21.51 24.71
N ILE A 346 4.85 -20.51 23.95
CA ILE A 346 4.15 -20.02 22.75
C ILE A 346 5.08 -19.94 21.55
N PRO A 347 4.56 -19.93 20.29
CA PRO A 347 5.36 -19.72 19.10
C PRO A 347 6.07 -18.36 19.12
N VAL A 348 7.38 -18.34 18.88
CA VAL A 348 8.18 -17.12 18.71
C VAL A 348 8.90 -17.20 17.37
N ALA A 349 8.63 -16.27 16.48
CA ALA A 349 9.25 -16.21 15.16
C ALA A 349 10.21 -15.02 15.04
N MET A 350 11.37 -15.24 14.42
CA MET A 350 12.40 -14.24 14.19
C MET A 350 12.39 -13.75 12.76
N THR A 351 12.17 -12.46 12.57
CA THR A 351 12.36 -11.71 11.32
C THR A 351 13.51 -10.72 11.45
N SER A 352 13.78 -9.92 10.42
CA SER A 352 14.79 -8.87 10.47
C SER A 352 14.19 -7.47 10.35
N GLN A 353 14.81 -6.50 11.04
CA GLN A 353 14.54 -5.06 10.84
C GLN A 353 15.13 -4.52 9.53
N CYS A 354 16.10 -5.25 8.95
CA CYS A 354 16.68 -4.86 7.69
C CYS A 354 15.62 -4.92 6.58
N LEU A 355 15.62 -3.91 5.72
CA LEU A 355 14.66 -3.84 4.62
C LEU A 355 14.84 -4.98 3.63
N SER A 356 16.08 -5.41 3.38
CA SER A 356 16.40 -6.48 2.44
C SER A 356 17.28 -7.54 3.09
N GLY A 357 17.27 -8.73 2.53
CA GLY A 357 18.01 -9.87 3.03
C GLY A 357 17.14 -10.89 3.74
N THR A 358 17.77 -11.83 4.39
CA THR A 358 17.12 -12.95 5.08
C THR A 358 17.69 -13.10 6.47
N THR A 359 16.92 -13.59 7.42
CA THR A 359 17.49 -14.08 8.68
C THR A 359 18.36 -15.30 8.41
N ASN A 360 19.34 -15.54 9.27
CA ASN A 360 20.11 -16.77 9.31
C ASN A 360 20.63 -17.00 10.73
N LEU A 361 19.87 -17.75 11.50
CA LEU A 361 20.16 -18.01 12.91
C LEU A 361 21.39 -18.94 13.10
N ASN A 362 21.87 -19.60 12.04
CA ASN A 362 22.98 -20.54 12.12
C ASN A 362 24.39 -19.90 12.06
N VAL A 363 24.48 -18.59 11.76
CA VAL A 363 25.77 -17.92 11.54
C VAL A 363 26.48 -17.59 12.87
N TYR A 364 25.74 -17.01 13.82
CA TYR A 364 26.30 -16.54 15.08
C TYR A 364 25.79 -17.35 16.27
N ARG A 365 26.60 -17.37 17.36
CA ARG A 365 26.29 -18.10 18.59
C ARG A 365 24.89 -17.77 19.13
N ASN A 366 24.53 -16.49 19.25
CA ASN A 366 23.23 -16.07 19.79
C ASN A 366 22.06 -16.57 18.94
N GLY A 367 22.22 -16.57 17.62
CA GLY A 367 21.21 -17.09 16.71
C GLY A 367 21.00 -18.60 16.89
N ARG A 368 22.11 -19.37 16.97
CA ARG A 368 22.05 -20.82 17.19
C ARG A 368 21.36 -21.14 18.53
N GLU A 369 21.72 -20.41 19.58
CA GLU A 369 21.11 -20.57 20.89
C GLU A 369 19.61 -20.29 20.89
N LEU A 370 19.16 -19.24 20.17
CA LEU A 370 17.73 -18.97 19.96
C LEU A 370 17.03 -20.12 19.22
N SER A 371 17.65 -20.63 18.15
CA SER A 371 17.11 -21.76 17.38
C SER A 371 16.98 -23.01 18.23
N GLU A 372 18.02 -23.34 19.02
CA GLU A 372 18.03 -24.47 19.96
C GLU A 372 16.95 -24.33 21.04
N LYS A 373 16.63 -23.08 21.44
CA LYS A 373 15.56 -22.76 22.40
C LYS A 373 14.16 -22.77 21.75
N GLY A 374 14.04 -23.04 20.44
CA GLY A 374 12.77 -23.19 19.74
C GLY A 374 12.23 -21.91 19.10
N VAL A 375 13.05 -20.87 18.93
CA VAL A 375 12.70 -19.70 18.12
C VAL A 375 12.69 -20.09 16.64
N ILE A 376 11.60 -19.76 15.94
CA ILE A 376 11.35 -20.13 14.56
C ILE A 376 12.02 -19.11 13.64
N GLU A 377 12.83 -19.56 12.70
CA GLU A 377 13.39 -18.71 11.68
C GLU A 377 12.33 -18.38 10.61
N ALA A 378 12.07 -17.09 10.37
CA ALA A 378 11.10 -16.64 9.39
C ALA A 378 11.73 -16.21 8.04
N TYR A 379 13.02 -16.42 7.89
CA TYR A 379 13.79 -16.16 6.65
C TYR A 379 13.62 -14.72 6.14
N ASP A 380 13.13 -14.55 4.90
CA ASP A 380 12.98 -13.27 4.23
C ASP A 380 11.54 -12.71 4.26
N ILE A 381 10.69 -13.26 5.15
CA ILE A 381 9.37 -12.69 5.40
C ILE A 381 9.52 -11.30 6.04
N LEU A 382 8.78 -10.34 5.51
CA LEU A 382 8.70 -9.00 6.13
C LEU A 382 8.03 -9.09 7.52
N PRO A 383 8.46 -8.30 8.51
CA PRO A 383 7.90 -8.33 9.85
C PRO A 383 6.38 -8.19 9.89
N GLU A 384 5.80 -7.28 9.10
CA GLU A 384 4.36 -7.09 8.97
C GLU A 384 3.64 -8.33 8.41
N THR A 385 4.22 -8.97 7.40
CA THR A 385 3.68 -10.21 6.83
C THR A 385 3.79 -11.38 7.80
N ALA A 386 4.90 -11.47 8.54
CA ALA A 386 5.09 -12.48 9.57
C ALA A 386 4.07 -12.36 10.69
N LEU A 387 3.75 -11.13 11.12
CA LEU A 387 2.70 -10.86 12.11
C LEU A 387 1.35 -11.39 11.61
N VAL A 388 0.94 -11.01 10.42
CA VAL A 388 -0.33 -11.44 9.81
C VAL A 388 -0.37 -12.96 9.63
N LYS A 389 0.72 -13.57 9.16
CA LYS A 389 0.84 -15.04 9.02
C LYS A 389 0.64 -15.75 10.36
N MET A 390 1.29 -15.27 11.41
CA MET A 390 1.15 -15.86 12.75
C MET A 390 -0.27 -15.71 13.29
N MET A 391 -0.90 -14.54 13.09
CA MET A 391 -2.31 -14.31 13.46
C MET A 391 -3.25 -15.31 12.76
N TRP A 392 -3.05 -15.53 11.44
CA TRP A 392 -3.85 -16.46 10.66
C TRP A 392 -3.57 -17.91 11.05
N LEU A 393 -2.31 -18.33 11.19
CA LEU A 393 -1.92 -19.67 11.61
C LEU A 393 -2.46 -20.01 13.00
N SER A 394 -2.34 -19.09 13.95
CA SER A 394 -2.85 -19.29 15.31
C SER A 394 -4.37 -19.50 15.35
N LYS A 395 -5.10 -18.91 14.43
CA LYS A 395 -6.55 -19.11 14.26
C LYS A 395 -6.88 -20.45 13.62
N HIS A 396 -6.22 -20.78 12.49
CA HIS A 396 -6.63 -21.88 11.62
C HIS A 396 -5.83 -23.18 11.82
N ARG A 397 -4.60 -23.06 12.33
CA ARG A 397 -3.64 -24.17 12.46
C ARG A 397 -2.88 -24.09 13.78
N PRO A 398 -3.57 -23.92 14.96
CA PRO A 398 -2.91 -23.62 16.23
C PRO A 398 -1.82 -24.63 16.62
N ASN A 399 -2.02 -25.91 16.33
CA ASN A 399 -1.06 -26.98 16.64
C ASN A 399 0.10 -27.07 15.65
N LYS A 400 0.08 -26.31 14.54
CA LYS A 400 1.09 -26.34 13.47
C LYS A 400 1.79 -25.01 13.25
N VAL A 401 1.57 -24.02 14.12
CA VAL A 401 2.19 -22.69 13.96
C VAL A 401 3.71 -22.80 13.87
N ARG A 402 4.32 -23.61 14.73
CA ARG A 402 5.78 -23.80 14.77
C ARG A 402 6.35 -24.40 13.50
N GLU A 403 5.62 -25.33 12.89
CA GLU A 403 5.99 -25.97 11.64
C GLU A 403 5.81 -25.03 10.46
N LEU A 404 4.61 -24.43 10.33
CA LEU A 404 4.20 -23.70 9.13
C LEU A 404 4.71 -22.26 9.08
N MET A 405 5.16 -21.69 10.20
CA MET A 405 5.63 -20.30 10.22
C MET A 405 6.88 -20.10 9.34
N GLY A 406 7.77 -21.09 9.28
CA GLY A 406 8.96 -21.09 8.43
C GLY A 406 8.74 -21.67 7.01
N GLU A 407 7.52 -22.12 6.67
CA GLU A 407 7.21 -22.67 5.35
C GLU A 407 6.59 -21.62 4.42
N ASN A 408 6.80 -21.77 3.12
CA ASN A 408 6.19 -20.91 2.11
C ASN A 408 4.77 -21.40 1.79
N LEU A 409 3.75 -20.67 2.21
CA LEU A 409 2.34 -21.04 2.05
C LEU A 409 1.69 -20.37 0.83
N VAL A 410 1.93 -19.08 0.64
CA VAL A 410 1.26 -18.24 -0.37
C VAL A 410 2.23 -17.29 -1.10
N GLY A 411 3.51 -17.66 -1.16
CA GLY A 411 4.53 -16.89 -1.85
C GLY A 411 5.28 -15.88 -0.97
N GLU A 412 5.11 -15.92 0.34
CA GLU A 412 5.70 -14.99 1.30
C GLU A 412 7.17 -15.26 1.63
N ILE A 413 7.69 -16.45 1.31
CA ILE A 413 9.11 -16.84 1.47
C ILE A 413 9.71 -17.17 0.12
N SER A 414 10.94 -16.77 -0.14
CA SER A 414 11.67 -17.12 -1.34
C SER A 414 12.09 -18.61 -1.34
N ASN A 415 11.78 -19.32 -2.43
CA ASN A 415 12.17 -20.73 -2.60
C ASN A 415 13.67 -20.94 -2.84
N SER A 416 14.43 -19.90 -3.08
CA SER A 416 15.89 -19.95 -3.27
C SER A 416 16.55 -18.80 -2.53
N ARG A 417 17.60 -19.12 -1.75
CA ARG A 417 18.52 -18.15 -1.12
C ARG A 417 19.41 -17.49 -2.19
N LYS A 418 18.83 -16.91 -3.22
CA LYS A 418 19.60 -16.09 -4.16
C LYS A 418 19.90 -14.76 -3.48
N MET A 419 21.10 -14.65 -2.89
CA MET A 419 21.69 -13.34 -2.67
C MET A 419 21.76 -12.62 -4.02
N LYS A 420 21.16 -11.43 -4.08
CA LYS A 420 21.40 -10.50 -5.18
C LYS A 420 22.72 -9.79 -4.94
#